data_4ed063b661feeaae57a1ce01cfbfa88f
#
_entry.id   4ed063b661feeaae57a1ce01cfbfa88f
#
_cell.length_a   1.000
_cell.length_b   1.000
_cell.length_c   1.000
_cell.angle_alpha   90.00
_cell.angle_beta   90.00
_cell.angle_gamma   90.00
#
_symmetry.space_group_name_H-M   'P 1'
#
loop_
_entity.id
_entity.type
_entity.pdbx_description
1 polymer ?
#
loop_
_entity_poly.entity_id
_entity_poly.type
_entity_poly.pdbx_seq_one_letter_code
_entity_poly.pdbx_strand_id
1 'polypeptide(L)'
;MRHDHLLSAGQLDREDIEGVLDRAARIAEDPGAVADRLAGQVLALCFFEPSTRTKLSFETAGKRLGGDVIDMGSVEESSVAKGETLADTVRVIEGYADALVLRHPKQGSAKLAAEYVDVPVVNAGDGAGQHPTQTLLDLYTMRETSGLDGISVGIMGDLKYGRTVHSLAAALTEFDVRMQFVAPPSLRLPRSVQFDLHDAGAELREHESLDAVLPELDVLYVTRIQRERFPDESEYREVAGEYRIDEATLERARDDLTVMHPLPRVDEIAPDVDDTRHAHYFQQAHNGVPVRMALLAELMEDR
;
A
#
# COMPACT_ATOMS: atom_id res chain seq x y z
N MET A 1 -0.32 -13.29 13.40
CA MET A 1 0.19 -13.57 12.03
C MET A 1 1.10 -14.78 12.08
N ARG A 2 1.02 -15.70 11.08
CA ARG A 2 1.79 -16.98 11.08
C ARG A 2 3.17 -16.85 10.40
N HIS A 3 3.59 -15.64 10.11
CA HIS A 3 4.78 -15.36 9.30
C HIS A 3 5.84 -14.61 10.10
N ASP A 4 7.10 -15.04 9.97
CA ASP A 4 8.25 -14.36 10.58
C ASP A 4 8.60 -13.04 9.88
N HIS A 5 8.18 -12.88 8.62
CA HIS A 5 8.42 -11.68 7.79
C HIS A 5 7.14 -11.31 7.05
N LEU A 6 6.98 -10.03 6.69
CA LEU A 6 5.93 -9.57 5.77
C LEU A 6 6.54 -9.12 4.44
N LEU A 7 6.53 -9.98 3.44
CA LEU A 7 7.21 -9.77 2.15
C LEU A 7 6.25 -9.44 1.00
N SER A 8 5.02 -9.98 1.03
CA SER A 8 4.00 -9.73 0.02
C SER A 8 2.59 -9.76 0.62
N ALA A 9 1.62 -9.11 -0.05
CA ALA A 9 0.22 -9.19 0.35
C ALA A 9 -0.35 -10.61 0.19
N GLY A 10 0.10 -11.35 -0.82
CA GLY A 10 -0.35 -12.72 -1.07
C GLY A 10 0.15 -13.78 -0.05
N GLN A 11 0.91 -13.38 0.99
CA GLN A 11 1.18 -14.24 2.14
C GLN A 11 0.01 -14.32 3.12
N LEU A 12 -0.85 -13.30 3.12
CA LEU A 12 -1.87 -13.09 4.11
C LEU A 12 -3.19 -13.69 3.62
N ASP A 13 -3.73 -14.62 4.38
CA ASP A 13 -5.10 -15.06 4.22
C ASP A 13 -6.07 -14.06 4.91
N ARG A 14 -7.37 -14.30 4.77
CA ARG A 14 -8.41 -13.46 5.37
C ARG A 14 -8.24 -13.30 6.89
N GLU A 15 -7.92 -14.38 7.60
CA GLU A 15 -7.75 -14.38 9.06
C GLU A 15 -6.55 -13.49 9.48
N ASP A 16 -5.44 -13.58 8.75
CA ASP A 16 -4.27 -12.73 8.96
C ASP A 16 -4.60 -11.25 8.72
N ILE A 17 -5.29 -10.94 7.62
CA ILE A 17 -5.72 -9.57 7.28
C ILE A 17 -6.63 -9.03 8.38
N GLU A 18 -7.75 -9.71 8.68
CA GLU A 18 -8.72 -9.29 9.69
C GLU A 18 -8.05 -9.10 11.05
N GLY A 19 -7.13 -9.98 11.45
CA GLY A 19 -6.37 -9.88 12.69
C GLY A 19 -5.56 -8.60 12.81
N VAL A 20 -4.84 -8.23 11.75
CA VAL A 20 -4.08 -6.95 11.69
C VAL A 20 -5.03 -5.75 11.70
N LEU A 21 -6.12 -5.79 10.92
CA LEU A 21 -7.08 -4.69 10.86
C LEU A 21 -7.80 -4.47 12.20
N ASP A 22 -8.18 -5.54 12.90
CA ASP A 22 -8.81 -5.46 14.22
C ASP A 22 -7.87 -4.89 15.28
N ARG A 23 -6.60 -5.30 15.24
CA ARG A 23 -5.58 -4.72 16.12
C ARG A 23 -5.36 -3.25 15.81
N ALA A 24 -5.31 -2.87 14.52
CA ALA A 24 -5.17 -1.48 14.08
C ALA A 24 -6.34 -0.61 14.57
N ALA A 25 -7.59 -1.11 14.52
CA ALA A 25 -8.77 -0.40 15.02
C ALA A 25 -8.65 -0.13 16.53
N ARG A 26 -8.31 -1.15 17.33
CA ARG A 26 -8.09 -0.98 18.78
C ARG A 26 -6.98 0.04 19.09
N ILE A 27 -5.89 0.02 18.32
CA ILE A 27 -4.79 0.98 18.46
C ILE A 27 -5.23 2.40 18.08
N ALA A 28 -6.06 2.54 17.04
CA ALA A 28 -6.59 3.84 16.63
C ALA A 28 -7.51 4.44 17.69
N GLU A 29 -8.30 3.61 18.40
CA GLU A 29 -9.17 4.04 19.52
C GLU A 29 -8.36 4.42 20.76
N ASP A 30 -7.36 3.64 21.14
CA ASP A 30 -6.49 3.88 22.31
C ASP A 30 -5.01 3.60 22.00
N PRO A 31 -4.30 4.56 21.36
CA PRO A 31 -2.87 4.40 21.08
C PRO A 31 -1.99 4.24 22.34
N GLY A 32 -2.47 4.72 23.48
CA GLY A 32 -1.75 4.63 24.75
C GLY A 32 -1.65 3.21 25.29
N ALA A 33 -2.61 2.35 24.99
CA ALA A 33 -2.64 0.97 25.45
C ALA A 33 -1.48 0.08 24.95
N VAL A 34 -0.75 0.56 23.93
CA VAL A 34 0.36 -0.18 23.29
C VAL A 34 1.70 0.57 23.34
N ALA A 35 1.79 1.65 24.13
CA ALA A 35 2.92 2.58 24.11
C ALA A 35 4.28 1.96 24.54
N ASP A 36 4.27 0.84 25.26
CA ASP A 36 5.47 0.17 25.78
C ASP A 36 5.72 -1.21 25.12
N ARG A 37 4.97 -1.55 24.07
CA ARG A 37 5.02 -2.88 23.45
C ARG A 37 6.37 -3.25 22.86
N LEU A 38 7.11 -2.27 22.33
CA LEU A 38 8.45 -2.46 21.78
C LEU A 38 9.53 -1.81 22.66
N ALA A 39 9.26 -1.64 23.97
CA ALA A 39 10.23 -1.04 24.89
C ALA A 39 11.54 -1.84 24.92
N GLY A 40 12.66 -1.17 24.58
CA GLY A 40 14.00 -1.78 24.53
C GLY A 40 14.33 -2.47 23.20
N GLN A 41 13.41 -2.49 22.23
CA GLN A 41 13.66 -2.99 20.87
C GLN A 41 13.97 -1.87 19.90
N VAL A 42 14.71 -2.19 18.86
CA VAL A 42 15.18 -1.25 17.82
C VAL A 42 14.64 -1.64 16.46
N LEU A 43 13.97 -0.71 15.79
CA LEU A 43 13.50 -0.85 14.41
C LEU A 43 14.48 -0.17 13.45
N ALA A 44 15.00 -0.88 12.46
CA ALA A 44 15.83 -0.27 11.41
C ALA A 44 15.03 0.08 10.15
N LEU A 45 15.13 1.33 9.70
CA LEU A 45 14.56 1.80 8.45
C LEU A 45 15.62 1.77 7.33
N CYS A 46 15.51 0.78 6.44
CA CYS A 46 16.45 0.53 5.35
C CYS A 46 15.83 0.99 4.02
N PHE A 47 15.88 2.30 3.73
CA PHE A 47 15.25 2.89 2.55
C PHE A 47 16.29 3.18 1.46
N PHE A 48 16.33 2.32 0.44
CA PHE A 48 17.21 2.43 -0.73
C PHE A 48 16.61 3.30 -1.84
N GLU A 49 15.36 3.75 -1.68
CA GLU A 49 14.72 4.75 -2.54
C GLU A 49 13.92 5.75 -1.69
N PRO A 50 13.75 7.01 -2.14
CA PRO A 50 13.04 8.04 -1.38
C PRO A 50 11.58 7.66 -1.13
N SER A 51 11.12 7.83 0.11
CA SER A 51 9.70 7.70 0.48
C SER A 51 9.40 8.44 1.78
N THR A 52 8.90 9.66 1.70
CA THR A 52 8.58 10.48 2.87
C THR A 52 7.48 9.85 3.72
N ARG A 53 6.33 9.53 3.13
CA ARG A 53 5.16 9.01 3.85
C ARG A 53 5.42 7.68 4.54
N THR A 54 5.92 6.70 3.78
CA THR A 54 6.16 5.35 4.31
C THR A 54 7.19 5.37 5.42
N LYS A 55 8.30 6.11 5.23
CA LYS A 55 9.38 6.24 6.22
C LYS A 55 8.89 6.89 7.51
N LEU A 56 8.27 8.07 7.43
CA LEU A 56 7.75 8.78 8.60
C LEU A 56 6.65 7.98 9.32
N SER A 57 5.82 7.25 8.57
CA SER A 57 4.77 6.42 9.17
C SER A 57 5.34 5.24 9.97
N PHE A 58 6.37 4.54 9.45
CA PHE A 58 7.05 3.49 10.20
C PHE A 58 7.83 4.03 11.40
N GLU A 59 8.52 5.16 11.23
CA GLU A 59 9.21 5.83 12.33
C GLU A 59 8.25 6.22 13.44
N THR A 60 7.09 6.80 13.08
CA THR A 60 6.03 7.15 14.02
C THR A 60 5.47 5.91 14.71
N ALA A 61 5.23 4.83 13.95
CA ALA A 61 4.69 3.58 14.50
C ALA A 61 5.64 2.94 15.52
N GLY A 62 6.93 2.80 15.20
CA GLY A 62 7.94 2.26 16.11
C GLY A 62 8.05 3.07 17.40
N LYS A 63 8.13 4.40 17.29
CA LYS A 63 8.21 5.32 18.45
C LYS A 63 6.94 5.30 19.31
N ARG A 64 5.75 5.21 18.71
CA ARG A 64 4.49 5.13 19.47
C ARG A 64 4.32 3.80 20.20
N LEU A 65 4.99 2.74 19.75
CA LEU A 65 5.08 1.46 20.45
C LEU A 65 6.17 1.42 21.53
N GLY A 66 6.89 2.52 21.76
CA GLY A 66 7.95 2.60 22.76
C GLY A 66 9.30 2.07 22.30
N GLY A 67 9.45 1.68 21.03
CA GLY A 67 10.71 1.23 20.45
C GLY A 67 11.62 2.37 20.00
N ASP A 68 12.90 2.09 19.93
CA ASP A 68 13.86 2.98 19.26
C ASP A 68 13.85 2.76 17.75
N VAL A 69 14.15 3.82 16.98
CA VAL A 69 14.17 3.74 15.52
C VAL A 69 15.49 4.26 15.00
N ILE A 70 16.20 3.45 14.24
CA ILE A 70 17.41 3.84 13.52
C ILE A 70 17.15 3.91 12.01
N ASP A 71 17.84 4.80 11.33
CA ASP A 71 17.71 5.06 9.90
C ASP A 71 19.08 4.92 9.23
N MET A 72 19.17 4.13 8.16
CA MET A 72 20.41 3.99 7.41
C MET A 72 20.84 5.27 6.67
N GLY A 73 19.98 6.29 6.63
CA GLY A 73 20.24 7.54 5.90
C GLY A 73 20.08 7.43 4.39
N SER A 74 20.75 8.30 3.64
CA SER A 74 20.73 8.26 2.18
C SER A 74 21.68 7.20 1.63
N VAL A 75 21.31 6.61 0.48
CA VAL A 75 22.16 5.61 -0.21
C VAL A 75 23.51 6.19 -0.59
N GLU A 76 23.52 7.47 -1.02
CA GLU A 76 24.73 8.21 -1.45
C GLU A 76 25.76 8.39 -0.32
N GLU A 77 25.28 8.43 0.94
CA GLU A 77 26.14 8.64 2.12
C GLU A 77 26.46 7.31 2.83
N SER A 78 25.88 6.21 2.39
CA SER A 78 26.04 4.88 2.99
C SER A 78 27.15 4.05 2.34
N SER A 79 27.46 2.88 2.92
CA SER A 79 28.39 1.90 2.36
C SER A 79 27.93 1.34 1.00
N VAL A 80 26.62 1.42 0.72
CA VAL A 80 26.04 1.03 -0.58
C VAL A 80 26.65 1.83 -1.74
N ALA A 81 26.92 3.13 -1.54
CA ALA A 81 27.61 3.96 -2.53
C ALA A 81 29.01 3.46 -2.88
N LYS A 82 29.64 2.65 -2.01
CA LYS A 82 30.96 2.04 -2.21
C LYS A 82 30.86 0.62 -2.84
N GLY A 83 29.64 0.17 -3.16
CA GLY A 83 29.40 -1.13 -3.78
C GLY A 83 29.05 -2.27 -2.81
N GLU A 84 28.71 -1.97 -1.55
CA GLU A 84 28.21 -2.98 -0.61
C GLU A 84 26.92 -3.63 -1.14
N THR A 85 26.83 -4.94 -1.02
CA THR A 85 25.66 -5.68 -1.47
C THR A 85 24.52 -5.57 -0.47
N LEU A 86 23.25 -5.75 -0.93
CA LEU A 86 22.10 -5.79 -0.04
C LEU A 86 22.26 -6.88 1.05
N ALA A 87 22.77 -8.04 0.67
CA ALA A 87 23.00 -9.14 1.60
C ALA A 87 23.99 -8.80 2.72
N ASP A 88 25.07 -8.07 2.40
CA ASP A 88 26.01 -7.62 3.41
C ASP A 88 25.44 -6.51 4.28
N THR A 89 24.75 -5.54 3.66
CA THR A 89 24.10 -4.43 4.37
C THR A 89 23.10 -4.95 5.42
N VAL A 90 22.18 -5.89 5.04
CA VAL A 90 21.15 -6.36 5.99
C VAL A 90 21.75 -7.21 7.12
N ARG A 91 22.79 -8.00 6.86
CA ARG A 91 23.52 -8.76 7.91
C ARG A 91 24.23 -7.84 8.92
N VAL A 92 24.77 -6.71 8.46
CA VAL A 92 25.38 -5.74 9.37
C VAL A 92 24.30 -5.06 10.20
N ILE A 93 23.18 -4.64 9.58
CA ILE A 93 22.11 -3.91 10.28
C ILE A 93 21.38 -4.84 11.27
N GLU A 94 21.21 -6.13 10.98
CA GLU A 94 20.68 -7.12 11.91
C GLU A 94 21.38 -7.10 13.27
N GLY A 95 22.70 -6.87 13.31
CA GLY A 95 23.44 -6.74 14.58
C GLY A 95 23.08 -5.49 15.39
N TYR A 96 22.27 -4.58 14.86
CA TYR A 96 21.88 -3.31 15.48
C TYR A 96 20.38 -3.18 15.73
N ALA A 97 19.56 -4.05 15.18
CA ALA A 97 18.11 -3.92 15.21
C ALA A 97 17.39 -5.25 15.37
N ASP A 98 16.20 -5.21 15.96
CA ASP A 98 15.33 -6.36 16.21
C ASP A 98 14.33 -6.60 15.05
N ALA A 99 14.18 -5.63 14.13
CA ALA A 99 13.42 -5.77 12.89
C ALA A 99 13.91 -4.80 11.81
N LEU A 100 13.73 -5.18 10.55
CA LEU A 100 14.11 -4.39 9.37
C LEU A 100 12.87 -3.98 8.56
N VAL A 101 12.70 -2.70 8.30
CA VAL A 101 11.75 -2.16 7.31
C VAL A 101 12.52 -1.84 6.04
N LEU A 102 12.33 -2.65 5.00
CA LEU A 102 13.09 -2.53 3.76
C LEU A 102 12.25 -1.92 2.63
N ARG A 103 12.75 -0.84 2.04
CA ARG A 103 12.27 -0.29 0.78
C ARG A 103 13.40 -0.22 -0.25
N HIS A 104 13.18 -0.85 -1.43
CA HIS A 104 14.25 -1.01 -2.41
C HIS A 104 13.74 -0.87 -3.85
N PRO A 105 14.52 -0.31 -4.82
CA PRO A 105 14.09 -0.14 -6.20
C PRO A 105 13.99 -1.46 -7.00
N LYS A 106 14.59 -2.55 -6.54
CA LYS A 106 14.58 -3.84 -7.24
C LYS A 106 13.53 -4.77 -6.62
N GLN A 107 12.69 -5.35 -7.48
CA GLN A 107 11.73 -6.39 -7.10
C GLN A 107 12.43 -7.61 -6.49
N GLY A 108 11.80 -8.21 -5.46
CA GLY A 108 12.32 -9.38 -4.75
C GLY A 108 13.38 -9.07 -3.69
N SER A 109 13.77 -7.79 -3.51
CA SER A 109 14.81 -7.43 -2.54
C SER A 109 14.43 -7.74 -1.10
N ALA A 110 13.16 -7.58 -0.72
CA ALA A 110 12.72 -7.92 0.63
C ALA A 110 12.77 -9.44 0.88
N LYS A 111 12.43 -10.25 -0.12
CA LYS A 111 12.57 -11.70 -0.04
C LYS A 111 14.04 -12.09 0.08
N LEU A 112 14.91 -11.50 -0.75
CA LEU A 112 16.34 -11.73 -0.66
C LEU A 112 16.88 -11.36 0.74
N ALA A 113 16.49 -10.20 1.29
CA ALA A 113 16.92 -9.78 2.62
C ALA A 113 16.52 -10.81 3.69
N ALA A 114 15.28 -11.30 3.66
CA ALA A 114 14.77 -12.31 4.59
C ALA A 114 15.52 -13.66 4.53
N GLU A 115 16.22 -13.96 3.43
CA GLU A 115 17.07 -15.16 3.33
C GLU A 115 18.41 -15.03 4.08
N TYR A 116 18.80 -13.81 4.47
CA TYR A 116 20.09 -13.50 5.07
C TYR A 116 20.05 -13.04 6.51
N VAL A 117 18.86 -12.86 7.09
CA VAL A 117 18.67 -12.38 8.47
C VAL A 117 17.63 -13.21 9.21
N ASP A 118 17.81 -13.32 10.54
CA ASP A 118 16.88 -14.03 11.44
C ASP A 118 15.81 -13.09 12.04
N VAL A 119 16.04 -11.75 11.99
CA VAL A 119 15.07 -10.76 12.46
C VAL A 119 13.95 -10.51 11.45
N PRO A 120 12.77 -10.09 11.87
CA PRO A 120 11.65 -9.78 10.96
C PRO A 120 12.03 -8.77 9.87
N VAL A 121 11.63 -9.06 8.64
CA VAL A 121 11.73 -8.14 7.50
C VAL A 121 10.34 -7.73 7.06
N VAL A 122 10.10 -6.42 7.00
CA VAL A 122 8.87 -5.81 6.49
C VAL A 122 9.14 -5.15 5.16
N ASN A 123 8.48 -5.62 4.11
CA ASN A 123 8.56 -5.00 2.79
C ASN A 123 7.76 -3.67 2.75
N ALA A 124 8.47 -2.56 2.66
CA ALA A 124 7.92 -1.20 2.51
C ALA A 124 7.87 -0.72 1.05
N GLY A 125 8.00 -1.65 0.11
CA GLY A 125 7.96 -1.47 -1.35
C GLY A 125 9.24 -1.91 -2.03
N ASP A 126 9.14 -2.82 -3.00
CA ASP A 126 10.26 -3.36 -3.76
C ASP A 126 10.05 -3.17 -5.29
N GLY A 127 10.47 -2.04 -5.80
CA GLY A 127 10.39 -1.71 -7.23
C GLY A 127 8.98 -1.84 -7.81
N ALA A 128 8.79 -2.64 -8.85
CA ALA A 128 7.50 -2.96 -9.45
C ALA A 128 6.77 -4.14 -8.75
N GLY A 129 7.36 -4.68 -7.68
CA GLY A 129 6.85 -5.86 -6.97
C GLY A 129 5.70 -5.56 -6.02
N GLN A 130 5.93 -5.65 -4.72
CA GLN A 130 4.91 -5.62 -3.68
C GLN A 130 5.03 -4.41 -2.74
N HIS A 131 3.92 -4.04 -2.11
CA HIS A 131 3.91 -3.10 -0.98
C HIS A 131 2.82 -3.52 0.04
N PRO A 132 3.04 -4.64 0.77
CA PRO A 132 1.99 -5.26 1.58
C PRO A 132 1.41 -4.32 2.64
N THR A 133 2.21 -3.42 3.22
CA THR A 133 1.70 -2.47 4.22
C THR A 133 0.85 -1.35 3.62
N GLN A 134 0.99 -1.06 2.33
CA GLN A 134 0.05 -0.19 1.62
C GLN A 134 -1.27 -0.92 1.42
N THR A 135 -1.23 -2.18 0.98
CA THR A 135 -2.44 -3.01 0.84
C THR A 135 -3.23 -3.09 2.14
N LEU A 136 -2.57 -3.34 3.28
CA LEU A 136 -3.23 -3.43 4.58
C LEU A 136 -3.88 -2.12 5.01
N LEU A 137 -3.23 -0.96 4.82
CA LEU A 137 -3.84 0.33 5.15
C LEU A 137 -4.97 0.71 4.19
N ASP A 138 -4.90 0.27 2.94
CA ASP A 138 -5.98 0.45 1.97
C ASP A 138 -7.21 -0.36 2.39
N LEU A 139 -7.03 -1.65 2.73
CA LEU A 139 -8.10 -2.50 3.25
C LEU A 139 -8.66 -1.98 4.58
N TYR A 140 -7.81 -1.49 5.49
CA TYR A 140 -8.25 -0.87 6.72
C TYR A 140 -9.16 0.34 6.45
N THR A 141 -8.76 1.20 5.51
CA THR A 141 -9.55 2.38 5.13
C THR A 141 -10.88 1.99 4.51
N MET A 142 -10.90 1.01 3.59
CA MET A 142 -12.13 0.48 3.00
C MET A 142 -13.05 -0.08 4.08
N ARG A 143 -12.53 -0.87 5.02
CA ARG A 143 -13.30 -1.46 6.10
C ARG A 143 -13.99 -0.40 6.96
N GLU A 144 -13.27 0.67 7.31
CA GLU A 144 -13.80 1.75 8.16
C GLU A 144 -14.84 2.64 7.46
N THR A 145 -14.86 2.65 6.12
CA THR A 145 -15.78 3.51 5.35
C THR A 145 -16.93 2.76 4.70
N SER A 146 -16.66 1.60 4.13
CA SER A 146 -17.60 0.89 3.25
C SER A 146 -17.77 -0.59 3.60
N GLY A 147 -16.93 -1.13 4.48
CA GLY A 147 -16.81 -2.58 4.71
C GLY A 147 -15.87 -3.24 3.72
N LEU A 148 -15.77 -4.59 3.80
CA LEU A 148 -14.94 -5.40 2.90
C LEU A 148 -15.74 -6.51 2.20
N ASP A 149 -16.99 -6.74 2.56
CA ASP A 149 -17.83 -7.76 1.92
C ASP A 149 -19.09 -7.14 1.30
N GLY A 150 -19.48 -7.63 0.14
CA GLY A 150 -20.66 -7.19 -0.60
C GLY A 150 -20.51 -5.85 -1.31
N ILE A 151 -19.28 -5.31 -1.38
CA ILE A 151 -19.00 -3.99 -1.96
C ILE A 151 -18.52 -4.06 -3.41
N SER A 152 -18.65 -2.93 -4.11
CA SER A 152 -18.13 -2.71 -5.46
C SER A 152 -16.95 -1.73 -5.42
N VAL A 153 -15.76 -2.20 -5.80
CA VAL A 153 -14.52 -1.41 -5.78
C VAL A 153 -14.08 -1.09 -7.20
N GLY A 154 -14.12 0.19 -7.56
CA GLY A 154 -13.53 0.70 -8.79
C GLY A 154 -12.03 0.95 -8.60
N ILE A 155 -11.19 0.40 -9.47
CA ILE A 155 -9.75 0.64 -9.47
C ILE A 155 -9.40 1.31 -10.80
N MET A 156 -8.95 2.58 -10.73
CA MET A 156 -8.79 3.43 -11.91
C MET A 156 -7.36 3.95 -12.07
N GLY A 157 -6.87 4.00 -13.31
CA GLY A 157 -5.61 4.62 -13.70
C GLY A 157 -4.62 3.67 -14.37
N ASP A 158 -3.35 3.64 -13.93
CA ASP A 158 -2.34 2.73 -14.47
C ASP A 158 -2.45 1.34 -13.83
N LEU A 159 -3.29 0.49 -14.43
CA LEU A 159 -3.50 -0.88 -13.95
C LEU A 159 -2.43 -1.85 -14.44
N LYS A 160 -1.67 -1.46 -15.46
CA LYS A 160 -0.66 -2.32 -16.06
C LYS A 160 0.62 -2.41 -15.24
N TYR A 161 1.06 -1.28 -14.68
CA TYR A 161 2.33 -1.16 -13.98
C TYR A 161 2.17 -0.81 -12.49
N GLY A 162 0.93 -0.60 -12.04
CA GLY A 162 0.60 -0.18 -10.68
C GLY A 162 0.76 -1.32 -9.68
N ARG A 163 1.93 -1.44 -9.01
CA ARG A 163 2.15 -2.47 -7.98
C ARG A 163 1.10 -2.46 -6.87
N THR A 164 0.62 -1.26 -6.48
CA THR A 164 -0.43 -1.13 -5.46
C THR A 164 -1.76 -1.70 -5.94
N VAL A 165 -2.07 -1.57 -7.24
CA VAL A 165 -3.25 -2.16 -7.87
C VAL A 165 -3.19 -3.69 -7.79
N HIS A 166 -2.07 -4.28 -8.22
CA HIS A 166 -1.94 -5.75 -8.26
C HIS A 166 -1.99 -6.34 -6.84
N SER A 167 -1.30 -5.72 -5.87
CA SER A 167 -1.31 -6.18 -4.49
C SER A 167 -2.68 -6.03 -3.83
N LEU A 168 -3.38 -4.90 -4.09
CA LEU A 168 -4.71 -4.66 -3.55
C LEU A 168 -5.74 -5.62 -4.16
N ALA A 169 -5.72 -5.77 -5.50
CA ALA A 169 -6.64 -6.68 -6.19
C ALA A 169 -6.47 -8.12 -5.70
N ALA A 170 -5.22 -8.58 -5.51
CA ALA A 170 -4.95 -9.90 -4.95
C ALA A 170 -5.49 -10.06 -3.52
N ALA A 171 -5.33 -9.07 -2.65
CA ALA A 171 -5.85 -9.14 -1.29
C ALA A 171 -7.39 -9.04 -1.22
N LEU A 172 -8.02 -8.32 -2.16
CA LEU A 172 -9.47 -8.25 -2.25
C LEU A 172 -10.13 -9.58 -2.64
N THR A 173 -9.38 -10.55 -3.20
CA THR A 173 -9.93 -11.89 -3.47
C THR A 173 -10.26 -12.68 -2.21
N GLU A 174 -9.74 -12.29 -1.06
CA GLU A 174 -10.06 -12.87 0.24
C GLU A 174 -11.45 -12.45 0.77
N PHE A 175 -12.13 -11.52 0.09
CA PHE A 175 -13.40 -10.90 0.49
C PHE A 175 -14.43 -10.98 -0.64
N ASP A 176 -15.70 -10.81 -0.30
CA ASP A 176 -16.81 -10.73 -1.28
C ASP A 176 -16.84 -9.35 -1.93
N VAL A 177 -15.95 -9.12 -2.91
CA VAL A 177 -15.77 -7.83 -3.59
C VAL A 177 -15.96 -7.96 -5.09
N ARG A 178 -16.78 -7.09 -5.68
CA ARG A 178 -16.87 -6.90 -7.13
C ARG A 178 -15.83 -5.88 -7.57
N MET A 179 -14.82 -6.30 -8.31
CA MET A 179 -13.76 -5.42 -8.80
C MET A 179 -14.08 -4.87 -10.18
N GLN A 180 -14.11 -3.54 -10.32
CA GLN A 180 -14.35 -2.80 -11.55
C GLN A 180 -13.07 -2.07 -11.97
N PHE A 181 -12.37 -2.57 -12.96
CA PHE A 181 -11.11 -2.02 -13.45
C PHE A 181 -11.37 -0.98 -14.55
N VAL A 182 -10.95 0.28 -14.33
CA VAL A 182 -11.19 1.39 -15.24
C VAL A 182 -9.85 1.93 -15.76
N ALA A 183 -9.55 1.69 -17.04
CA ALA A 183 -8.29 2.11 -17.65
C ALA A 183 -8.39 2.22 -19.17
N PRO A 184 -7.55 3.06 -19.80
CA PRO A 184 -7.41 3.05 -21.25
C PRO A 184 -6.85 1.71 -21.74
N PRO A 185 -7.08 1.32 -23.01
CA PRO A 185 -6.62 0.04 -23.55
C PRO A 185 -5.12 -0.24 -23.37
N SER A 186 -4.29 0.81 -23.39
CA SER A 186 -2.83 0.71 -23.20
C SER A 186 -2.39 0.42 -21.78
N LEU A 187 -3.23 0.72 -20.77
CA LEU A 187 -2.93 0.59 -19.35
C LEU A 187 -3.82 -0.42 -18.60
N ARG A 188 -4.54 -1.29 -19.33
CA ARG A 188 -5.36 -2.36 -18.76
C ARG A 188 -4.55 -3.32 -17.90
N LEU A 189 -5.25 -3.97 -17.00
CA LEU A 189 -4.67 -5.02 -16.16
C LEU A 189 -4.04 -6.13 -17.01
N PRO A 190 -2.79 -6.56 -16.72
CA PRO A 190 -2.14 -7.64 -17.46
C PRO A 190 -2.95 -8.94 -17.41
N ARG A 191 -3.01 -9.66 -18.54
CA ARG A 191 -3.76 -10.93 -18.63
C ARG A 191 -3.32 -11.98 -17.60
N SER A 192 -2.05 -12.01 -17.25
CA SER A 192 -1.55 -12.90 -16.19
C SER A 192 -2.19 -12.58 -14.83
N VAL A 193 -2.28 -11.27 -14.49
CA VAL A 193 -2.94 -10.85 -13.23
C VAL A 193 -4.44 -11.13 -13.27
N GLN A 194 -5.11 -10.88 -14.41
CA GLN A 194 -6.54 -11.24 -14.56
C GLN A 194 -6.76 -12.74 -14.37
N PHE A 195 -5.87 -13.56 -14.92
CA PHE A 195 -5.95 -15.01 -14.78
C PHE A 195 -5.80 -15.44 -13.32
N ASP A 196 -4.81 -14.89 -12.62
CA ASP A 196 -4.57 -15.20 -11.20
C ASP A 196 -5.75 -14.79 -10.32
N LEU A 197 -6.35 -13.60 -10.56
CA LEU A 197 -7.53 -13.13 -9.84
C LEU A 197 -8.77 -14.02 -10.14
N HIS A 198 -8.95 -14.42 -11.39
CA HIS A 198 -10.05 -15.28 -11.78
C HIS A 198 -9.91 -16.70 -11.18
N ASP A 199 -8.68 -17.24 -11.15
CA ASP A 199 -8.38 -18.53 -10.52
C ASP A 199 -8.63 -18.51 -9.01
N ALA A 200 -8.43 -17.35 -8.38
CA ALA A 200 -8.79 -17.08 -6.98
C ALA A 200 -10.31 -16.87 -6.77
N GLY A 201 -11.13 -16.94 -7.82
CA GLY A 201 -12.58 -16.82 -7.74
C GLY A 201 -13.14 -15.39 -7.75
N ALA A 202 -12.32 -14.38 -8.08
CA ALA A 202 -12.74 -12.99 -8.07
C ALA A 202 -13.77 -12.65 -9.17
N GLU A 203 -14.79 -11.87 -8.81
CA GLU A 203 -15.67 -11.20 -9.79
C GLU A 203 -14.98 -9.91 -10.25
N LEU A 204 -14.57 -9.85 -11.52
CA LEU A 204 -13.91 -8.69 -12.10
C LEU A 204 -14.52 -8.30 -13.45
N ARG A 205 -14.55 -6.97 -13.73
CA ARG A 205 -14.96 -6.41 -15.02
C ARG A 205 -14.02 -5.29 -15.43
N GLU A 206 -13.80 -5.14 -16.74
CA GLU A 206 -12.96 -4.06 -17.30
C GLU A 206 -13.84 -3.02 -18.02
N HIS A 207 -13.47 -1.75 -17.84
CA HIS A 207 -14.16 -0.60 -18.42
C HIS A 207 -13.14 0.40 -18.98
N GLU A 208 -13.52 1.12 -20.03
CA GLU A 208 -12.72 2.22 -20.58
C GLU A 208 -13.14 3.58 -20.01
N SER A 209 -14.36 3.69 -19.46
CA SER A 209 -14.89 4.91 -18.87
C SER A 209 -15.40 4.68 -17.47
N LEU A 210 -15.09 5.62 -16.56
CA LEU A 210 -15.60 5.63 -15.20
C LEU A 210 -17.12 5.83 -15.15
N ASP A 211 -17.67 6.62 -16.07
CA ASP A 211 -19.10 6.94 -16.14
C ASP A 211 -20.01 5.72 -16.16
N ALA A 212 -19.52 4.63 -16.74
CA ALA A 212 -20.29 3.39 -16.84
C ALA A 212 -20.51 2.69 -15.50
N VAL A 213 -19.66 2.93 -14.50
CA VAL A 213 -19.66 2.19 -13.23
C VAL A 213 -19.77 3.07 -11.99
N LEU A 214 -19.42 4.36 -12.09
CA LEU A 214 -19.37 5.29 -10.96
C LEU A 214 -20.61 5.27 -10.04
N PRO A 215 -21.87 5.19 -10.57
CA PRO A 215 -23.04 5.15 -9.72
C PRO A 215 -23.20 3.85 -8.89
N GLU A 216 -22.44 2.81 -9.20
CA GLU A 216 -22.51 1.49 -8.55
C GLU A 216 -21.36 1.26 -7.57
N LEU A 217 -20.38 2.19 -7.50
CA LEU A 217 -19.19 2.00 -6.68
C LEU A 217 -19.43 2.42 -5.23
N ASP A 218 -18.94 1.61 -4.30
CA ASP A 218 -18.80 1.93 -2.89
C ASP A 218 -17.43 2.57 -2.61
N VAL A 219 -16.40 2.11 -3.33
CA VAL A 219 -15.02 2.62 -3.25
C VAL A 219 -14.49 2.90 -4.66
N LEU A 220 -13.83 4.04 -4.83
CA LEU A 220 -13.05 4.38 -6.02
C LEU A 220 -11.57 4.57 -5.62
N TYR A 221 -10.74 3.60 -5.98
CA TYR A 221 -9.30 3.63 -5.77
C TYR A 221 -8.61 4.18 -7.02
N VAL A 222 -8.12 5.41 -6.95
CA VAL A 222 -7.48 6.12 -8.06
C VAL A 222 -5.97 5.97 -7.98
N THR A 223 -5.32 5.69 -9.11
CA THR A 223 -3.87 5.63 -9.20
C THR A 223 -3.34 6.59 -10.25
N ARG A 224 -2.12 7.07 -10.03
CA ARG A 224 -1.45 7.98 -10.94
C ARG A 224 -1.16 7.30 -12.28
N ILE A 225 -1.50 7.96 -13.39
CA ILE A 225 -1.04 7.62 -14.74
C ILE A 225 0.34 8.25 -14.93
N GLN A 226 1.37 7.43 -15.05
CA GLN A 226 2.76 7.89 -15.08
C GLN A 226 3.15 8.34 -16.50
N ARG A 227 3.55 9.61 -16.64
CA ARG A 227 3.99 10.19 -17.91
C ARG A 227 5.11 9.38 -18.57
N GLU A 228 6.01 8.83 -17.77
CA GLU A 228 7.17 8.04 -18.21
C GLU A 228 6.80 6.76 -18.97
N ARG A 229 5.52 6.38 -18.94
CA ARG A 229 4.97 5.21 -19.65
C ARG A 229 4.55 5.49 -21.08
N PHE A 230 4.46 6.78 -21.46
CA PHE A 230 4.01 7.21 -22.78
C PHE A 230 5.19 7.70 -23.62
N PRO A 231 5.29 7.26 -24.90
CA PRO A 231 6.33 7.75 -25.80
C PRO A 231 6.10 9.19 -26.23
N ASP A 232 4.84 9.67 -26.19
CA ASP A 232 4.43 11.00 -26.64
C ASP A 232 3.66 11.75 -25.54
N GLU A 233 3.97 13.04 -25.38
CA GLU A 233 3.32 13.92 -24.41
C GLU A 233 1.85 14.21 -24.73
N SER A 234 1.49 14.24 -26.02
CA SER A 234 0.10 14.48 -26.44
C SER A 234 -0.79 13.30 -26.07
N GLU A 235 -0.31 12.06 -26.29
CA GLU A 235 -1.00 10.84 -25.89
C GLU A 235 -1.19 10.79 -24.36
N TYR A 236 -0.13 11.14 -23.60
CA TYR A 236 -0.25 11.22 -22.14
C TYR A 236 -1.33 12.21 -21.69
N ARG A 237 -1.34 13.43 -22.26
CA ARG A 237 -2.29 14.47 -21.85
C ARG A 237 -3.74 14.10 -22.17
N GLU A 238 -3.97 13.47 -23.32
CA GLU A 238 -5.30 12.98 -23.68
C GLU A 238 -5.80 11.95 -22.67
N VAL A 239 -5.00 10.93 -22.39
CA VAL A 239 -5.33 9.89 -21.42
C VAL A 239 -5.46 10.43 -20.01
N ALA A 240 -4.51 11.24 -19.53
CA ALA A 240 -4.55 11.79 -18.17
C ALA A 240 -5.76 12.69 -17.92
N GLY A 241 -6.20 13.45 -18.93
CA GLY A 241 -7.37 14.31 -18.84
C GLY A 241 -8.68 13.54 -18.75
N GLU A 242 -8.79 12.40 -19.43
CA GLU A 242 -9.98 11.56 -19.44
C GLU A 242 -10.18 10.82 -18.08
N TYR A 243 -9.10 10.51 -17.39
CA TYR A 243 -9.12 9.78 -16.11
C TYR A 243 -8.92 10.70 -14.90
N ARG A 244 -9.29 11.96 -15.02
CA ARG A 244 -9.26 12.94 -13.92
C ARG A 244 -10.58 12.94 -13.16
N ILE A 245 -10.49 12.98 -11.83
CA ILE A 245 -11.63 13.12 -10.91
C ILE A 245 -11.69 14.56 -10.42
N ASP A 246 -12.83 15.20 -10.54
CA ASP A 246 -13.18 16.51 -9.99
C ASP A 246 -14.55 16.45 -9.27
N GLU A 247 -14.96 17.54 -8.66
CA GLU A 247 -16.25 17.62 -7.95
C GLU A 247 -17.44 17.34 -8.87
N ALA A 248 -17.40 17.82 -10.14
CA ALA A 248 -18.46 17.57 -11.11
C ALA A 248 -18.57 16.08 -11.50
N THR A 249 -17.45 15.35 -11.52
CA THR A 249 -17.45 13.90 -11.69
C THR A 249 -18.21 13.23 -10.54
N LEU A 250 -17.98 13.67 -9.31
CA LEU A 250 -18.54 13.08 -8.10
C LEU A 250 -20.04 13.39 -7.88
N GLU A 251 -20.61 14.40 -8.56
CA GLU A 251 -22.06 14.65 -8.56
C GLU A 251 -22.88 13.44 -9.05
N ARG A 252 -22.29 12.55 -9.82
CA ARG A 252 -22.92 11.35 -10.36
C ARG A 252 -22.67 10.10 -9.53
N ALA A 253 -21.84 10.21 -8.53
CA ALA A 253 -21.52 9.13 -7.61
C ALA A 253 -22.61 8.95 -6.54
N ARG A 254 -22.57 7.83 -5.86
CA ARG A 254 -23.34 7.62 -4.64
C ARG A 254 -22.87 8.60 -3.55
N ASP A 255 -23.77 8.98 -2.68
CA ASP A 255 -23.49 9.88 -1.56
C ASP A 255 -22.42 9.34 -0.59
N ASP A 256 -22.30 8.04 -0.48
CA ASP A 256 -21.40 7.29 0.41
C ASP A 256 -20.15 6.76 -0.30
N LEU A 257 -19.90 7.16 -1.57
CA LEU A 257 -18.68 6.79 -2.28
C LEU A 257 -17.42 7.21 -1.52
N THR A 258 -16.51 6.29 -1.29
CA THR A 258 -15.17 6.54 -0.73
C THR A 258 -14.13 6.68 -1.85
N VAL A 259 -13.52 7.85 -2.02
CA VAL A 259 -12.43 8.07 -2.97
C VAL A 259 -11.09 7.92 -2.26
N MET A 260 -10.25 7.01 -2.75
CA MET A 260 -8.94 6.64 -2.20
C MET A 260 -7.82 6.87 -3.22
N HIS A 261 -6.61 7.11 -2.73
CA HIS A 261 -5.41 7.27 -3.56
C HIS A 261 -4.14 6.98 -2.74
N PRO A 262 -3.19 6.14 -3.19
CA PRO A 262 -1.99 5.79 -2.42
C PRO A 262 -1.00 6.95 -2.29
N LEU A 263 -1.24 8.07 -2.97
CA LEU A 263 -0.39 9.26 -3.01
C LEU A 263 1.07 8.98 -3.48
N PRO A 264 1.78 9.96 -4.06
CA PRO A 264 1.34 11.33 -4.32
C PRO A 264 0.39 11.39 -5.51
N ARG A 265 -0.64 12.22 -5.45
CA ARG A 265 -1.41 12.61 -6.63
C ARG A 265 -0.71 13.75 -7.36
N VAL A 266 -0.97 13.88 -8.64
CA VAL A 266 -0.51 14.99 -9.49
C VAL A 266 -1.73 15.70 -10.10
N ASP A 267 -2.33 15.13 -11.16
CA ASP A 267 -3.45 15.73 -11.89
C ASP A 267 -4.71 14.86 -11.86
N GLU A 268 -4.60 13.59 -11.44
CA GLU A 268 -5.67 12.58 -11.50
C GLU A 268 -6.82 12.82 -10.52
N ILE A 269 -6.59 13.58 -9.46
CA ILE A 269 -7.64 14.08 -8.55
C ILE A 269 -7.47 15.59 -8.41
N ALA A 270 -8.48 16.33 -8.80
CA ALA A 270 -8.50 17.79 -8.71
C ALA A 270 -8.55 18.27 -7.26
N PRO A 271 -7.99 19.47 -6.94
CA PRO A 271 -8.01 20.00 -5.58
C PRO A 271 -9.40 20.28 -5.00
N ASP A 272 -10.42 20.52 -5.84
CA ASP A 272 -11.80 20.75 -5.40
C ASP A 272 -12.43 19.49 -4.74
N VAL A 273 -11.92 18.30 -5.05
CA VAL A 273 -12.35 17.07 -4.40
C VAL A 273 -11.98 17.03 -2.92
N ASP A 274 -10.91 17.75 -2.49
CA ASP A 274 -10.41 17.70 -1.11
C ASP A 274 -11.42 18.09 -0.05
N ASP A 275 -12.29 19.03 -0.39
CA ASP A 275 -13.32 19.57 0.50
C ASP A 275 -14.64 18.78 0.42
N THR A 276 -14.71 17.74 -0.42
CA THR A 276 -15.88 16.88 -0.53
C THR A 276 -15.89 15.78 0.54
N ARG A 277 -17.09 15.28 0.85
CA ARG A 277 -17.26 14.13 1.74
C ARG A 277 -16.63 12.83 1.24
N HIS A 278 -16.29 12.78 -0.05
CA HIS A 278 -15.75 11.60 -0.71
C HIS A 278 -14.24 11.44 -0.51
N ALA A 279 -13.51 12.51 -0.18
CA ALA A 279 -12.06 12.55 -0.09
C ALA A 279 -11.51 11.81 1.13
N HIS A 280 -11.12 10.54 0.97
CA HIS A 280 -10.56 9.72 2.06
C HIS A 280 -9.05 9.45 1.94
N TYR A 281 -8.38 9.91 0.89
CA TYR A 281 -6.96 9.60 0.62
C TYR A 281 -5.98 10.21 1.64
N PHE A 282 -6.32 11.30 2.32
CA PHE A 282 -5.49 11.80 3.43
C PHE A 282 -5.70 10.96 4.70
N GLN A 283 -6.95 10.60 5.01
CA GLN A 283 -7.24 9.68 6.11
C GLN A 283 -6.61 8.31 5.85
N GLN A 284 -6.67 7.80 4.62
CA GLN A 284 -5.97 6.58 4.17
C GLN A 284 -4.47 6.64 4.50
N ALA A 285 -3.80 7.75 4.20
CA ALA A 285 -2.39 7.92 4.54
C ALA A 285 -2.15 7.91 6.06
N HIS A 286 -3.03 8.54 6.85
CA HIS A 286 -2.95 8.56 8.31
C HIS A 286 -3.22 7.18 8.93
N ASN A 287 -4.12 6.40 8.35
CA ASN A 287 -4.43 5.02 8.74
C ASN A 287 -3.21 4.09 8.63
N GLY A 288 -2.21 4.49 7.87
CA GLY A 288 -0.94 3.79 7.83
C GLY A 288 -0.20 3.70 9.17
N VAL A 289 -0.43 4.64 10.10
CA VAL A 289 0.24 4.59 11.43
C VAL A 289 -0.32 3.46 12.29
N PRO A 290 -1.63 3.40 12.62
CA PRO A 290 -2.17 2.31 13.43
C PRO A 290 -2.00 0.93 12.78
N VAL A 291 -2.10 0.81 11.45
CA VAL A 291 -1.86 -0.45 10.74
C VAL A 291 -0.41 -0.91 10.88
N ARG A 292 0.57 -0.01 10.75
CA ARG A 292 1.99 -0.33 10.95
C ARG A 292 2.32 -0.60 12.41
N MET A 293 1.66 0.07 13.36
CA MET A 293 1.77 -0.27 14.78
C MET A 293 1.26 -1.67 15.06
N ALA A 294 0.09 -2.04 14.54
CA ALA A 294 -0.48 -3.38 14.68
C ALA A 294 0.47 -4.45 14.13
N LEU A 295 1.01 -4.21 12.93
CA LEU A 295 1.93 -5.11 12.26
C LEU A 295 3.26 -5.28 13.01
N LEU A 296 3.89 -4.17 13.44
CA LEU A 296 5.15 -4.21 14.15
C LEU A 296 5.00 -4.90 15.51
N ALA A 297 3.94 -4.58 16.25
CA ALA A 297 3.64 -5.26 17.50
C ALA A 297 3.52 -6.78 17.30
N GLU A 298 2.82 -7.22 16.25
CA GLU A 298 2.64 -8.64 15.98
C GLU A 298 3.92 -9.37 15.55
N LEU A 299 4.80 -8.71 14.82
CA LEU A 299 6.06 -9.28 14.34
C LEU A 299 7.17 -9.30 15.42
N MET A 300 7.11 -8.40 16.41
CA MET A 300 8.21 -8.13 17.33
C MET A 300 7.89 -8.47 18.81
N GLU A 301 6.61 -8.55 19.24
CA GLU A 301 6.21 -8.68 20.67
C GLU A 301 6.81 -9.91 21.39
N ASP A 302 7.08 -11.02 20.74
CA ASP A 302 7.47 -12.29 21.35
C ASP A 302 8.94 -12.69 21.05
N ARG A 303 9.80 -11.71 20.77
CA ARG A 303 11.21 -11.98 20.41
C ARG A 303 12.23 -11.38 21.36
#